data_73278836663d04193b5ad5a9b8a9d923
#
_entry.id   73278836663d04193b5ad5a9b8a9d923
#
_cell.length_a   1.000
_cell.length_b   1.000
_cell.length_c   1.000
_cell.angle_alpha   90.00
_cell.angle_beta   90.00
_cell.angle_gamma   90.00
#
_symmetry.space_group_name_H-M   'P 1'
#
loop_
_entity.id
_entity.type
_entity.pdbx_description
1 polymer ?
#
loop_
_entity_poly.entity_id
_entity_poly.type
_entity_poly.pdbx_seq_one_letter_code
_entity_poly.pdbx_strand_id
1 'polypeptide(L)'
;DYLFAPRLVSVEPRSYICPKFMGIPDMLRAQVPGLPQLIDITVDLSRSDRYLQQDLIKVGRMLRYKKSAIQEAFQHALEENRRCIQIASQGWSMAEAIKIWDGNLLEPPEAGDLSIGLLGHGYSLYDEGLSMGLISKIRQLGCKVHLLESLDAERIEMEAATMPKRVF
;
A
#
# COMPACT_ATOMS: atom_id res chain seq x y z
N ASP A 1 20.11 15.17 -7.59
CA ASP A 1 19.03 14.19 -7.74
C ASP A 1 19.05 13.23 -6.56
N TYR A 2 17.85 12.75 -6.15
CA TYR A 2 17.67 11.78 -5.09
C TYR A 2 16.81 10.62 -5.59
N LEU A 3 17.06 9.41 -5.07
CA LEU A 3 16.21 8.25 -5.26
C LEU A 3 15.58 7.88 -3.92
N PHE A 4 14.25 7.88 -3.83
CA PHE A 4 13.53 7.44 -2.65
C PHE A 4 13.26 5.93 -2.73
N ALA A 5 13.86 5.16 -1.83
CA ALA A 5 13.66 3.71 -1.74
C ALA A 5 13.63 3.30 -0.26
N PRO A 6 12.44 3.31 0.36
CA PRO A 6 12.31 3.01 1.78
C PRO A 6 12.62 1.54 2.09
N ARG A 7 13.13 1.29 3.29
CA ARG A 7 13.27 -0.04 3.88
C ARG A 7 11.96 -0.38 4.58
N LEU A 8 11.17 -1.27 4.00
CA LEU A 8 9.89 -1.68 4.58
C LEU A 8 10.12 -2.88 5.51
N VAL A 9 9.95 -2.68 6.80
CA VAL A 9 10.07 -3.72 7.84
C VAL A 9 8.69 -4.16 8.31
N SER A 10 7.84 -3.21 8.63
CA SER A 10 6.47 -3.43 9.09
C SER A 10 5.60 -2.23 8.73
N VAL A 11 4.37 -2.47 8.28
CA VAL A 11 3.38 -1.43 7.97
C VAL A 11 2.22 -1.41 8.96
N GLU A 12 2.17 -2.40 9.88
CA GLU A 12 1.17 -2.50 10.93
C GLU A 12 1.73 -3.24 12.17
N PRO A 13 1.11 -3.09 13.34
CA PRO A 13 1.59 -3.73 14.57
C PRO A 13 1.64 -5.25 14.45
N ARG A 14 2.75 -5.85 14.94
CA ARG A 14 2.99 -7.31 14.98
C ARG A 14 3.04 -8.01 13.63
N SER A 15 3.09 -7.28 12.53
CA SER A 15 3.21 -7.81 11.19
C SER A 15 4.57 -7.41 10.58
N TYR A 16 5.21 -8.33 9.87
CA TYR A 16 6.50 -8.09 9.23
C TYR A 16 6.42 -8.41 7.75
N ILE A 17 7.05 -7.56 6.96
CA ILE A 17 7.16 -7.73 5.51
C ILE A 17 8.30 -8.70 5.21
N CYS A 18 8.28 -9.33 4.04
CA CYS A 18 9.31 -10.28 3.65
C CYS A 18 10.70 -9.62 3.58
N PRO A 19 11.78 -10.36 3.87
CA PRO A 19 13.15 -9.82 3.89
C PRO A 19 13.58 -9.12 2.60
N LYS A 20 12.98 -9.47 1.46
CA LYS A 20 13.27 -8.83 0.17
C LYS A 20 12.94 -7.33 0.18
N PHE A 21 11.78 -6.96 0.72
CA PHE A 21 11.40 -5.54 0.86
C PHE A 21 12.25 -4.81 1.91
N MET A 22 12.67 -5.52 2.96
CA MET A 22 13.61 -4.97 3.93
C MET A 22 14.98 -4.67 3.30
N GLY A 23 15.41 -5.45 2.32
CA GLY A 23 16.72 -5.35 1.67
C GLY A 23 16.76 -4.47 0.43
N ILE A 24 15.65 -3.93 -0.07
CA ILE A 24 15.62 -3.16 -1.33
C ILE A 24 16.69 -2.06 -1.38
N PRO A 25 16.89 -1.18 -0.38
CA PRO A 25 17.90 -0.14 -0.46
C PRO A 25 19.33 -0.71 -0.60
N ASP A 26 19.62 -1.80 0.09
CA ASP A 26 20.95 -2.43 0.05
C ASP A 26 21.17 -3.17 -1.27
N MET A 27 20.14 -3.80 -1.82
CA MET A 27 20.18 -4.42 -3.13
C MET A 27 20.42 -3.37 -4.22
N LEU A 28 19.77 -2.21 -4.16
CA LEU A 28 20.01 -1.12 -5.10
C LEU A 28 21.45 -0.63 -5.03
N ARG A 29 21.98 -0.40 -3.83
CA ARG A 29 23.38 0.01 -3.66
C ARG A 29 24.37 -1.00 -4.23
N ALA A 30 24.06 -2.29 -4.08
CA ALA A 30 24.96 -3.36 -4.53
C ALA A 30 24.90 -3.64 -6.03
N GLN A 31 23.73 -3.40 -6.66
CA GLN A 31 23.48 -3.85 -8.03
C GLN A 31 23.47 -2.73 -9.07
N VAL A 32 23.19 -1.49 -8.67
CA VAL A 32 23.03 -0.38 -9.62
C VAL A 32 24.19 0.59 -9.50
N PRO A 33 25.12 0.61 -10.45
CA PRO A 33 26.20 1.59 -10.46
C PRO A 33 25.68 3.00 -10.77
N GLY A 34 26.30 4.01 -10.17
CA GLY A 34 25.95 5.41 -10.44
C GLY A 34 24.61 5.87 -9.87
N LEU A 35 24.10 5.20 -8.85
CA LEU A 35 22.88 5.64 -8.16
C LEU A 35 23.01 7.08 -7.67
N PRO A 36 21.94 7.90 -7.80
CA PRO A 36 21.85 9.17 -7.10
C PRO A 36 21.81 8.92 -5.57
N GLN A 37 21.89 10.00 -4.80
CA GLN A 37 21.82 9.89 -3.34
C GLN A 37 20.53 9.20 -2.93
N LEU A 38 20.64 8.07 -2.21
CA LEU A 38 19.50 7.26 -1.78
C LEU A 38 18.89 7.84 -0.50
N ILE A 39 17.57 8.00 -0.49
CA ILE A 39 16.77 8.29 0.69
C ILE A 39 16.10 6.98 1.11
N ASP A 40 16.65 6.33 2.13
CA ASP A 40 16.28 4.99 2.58
C ASP A 40 15.73 4.96 4.02
N ILE A 41 14.71 5.76 4.28
CA ILE A 41 14.03 5.72 5.58
C ILE A 41 13.55 4.31 5.91
N THR A 42 13.55 3.98 7.20
CA THR A 42 13.00 2.72 7.69
C THR A 42 11.55 2.89 8.11
N VAL A 43 10.65 2.13 7.48
CA VAL A 43 9.24 2.03 7.85
C VAL A 43 9.08 0.79 8.73
N ASP A 44 9.01 1.00 10.04
CA ASP A 44 8.79 -0.06 11.04
C ASP A 44 7.69 0.38 12.01
N LEU A 45 6.47 -0.05 11.76
CA LEU A 45 5.30 0.21 12.60
C LEU A 45 4.98 -0.95 13.55
N SER A 46 5.85 -1.95 13.65
CA SER A 46 5.64 -3.14 14.51
C SER A 46 5.43 -2.79 15.98
N ARG A 47 6.00 -1.67 16.46
CA ARG A 47 5.89 -1.18 17.84
C ARG A 47 5.31 0.21 17.94
N SER A 48 5.80 1.15 17.14
CA SER A 48 5.31 2.54 17.09
C SER A 48 5.85 3.25 15.84
N ASP A 49 5.17 4.33 15.45
CA ASP A 49 5.57 5.20 14.34
C ASP A 49 6.70 6.20 14.69
N ARG A 50 7.17 6.19 15.95
CA ARG A 50 8.16 7.17 16.44
C ARG A 50 9.45 7.20 15.62
N TYR A 51 9.94 6.03 15.22
CA TYR A 51 11.16 5.93 14.41
C TYR A 51 10.94 6.47 12.99
N LEU A 52 9.81 6.13 12.39
CA LEU A 52 9.42 6.67 11.09
C LEU A 52 9.35 8.20 11.11
N GLN A 53 8.69 8.77 12.12
CA GLN A 53 8.62 10.24 12.28
C GLN A 53 10.01 10.88 12.43
N GLN A 54 10.93 10.25 13.16
CA GLN A 54 12.30 10.74 13.30
C GLN A 54 13.05 10.73 11.97
N ASP A 55 12.92 9.67 11.18
CA ASP A 55 13.58 9.58 9.88
C ASP A 55 12.96 10.55 8.87
N LEU A 56 11.65 10.73 8.87
CA LEU A 56 10.99 11.76 8.05
C LEU A 56 11.47 13.18 8.40
N ILE A 57 11.67 13.46 9.70
CA ILE A 57 12.25 14.75 10.13
C ILE A 57 13.67 14.93 9.61
N LYS A 58 14.51 13.88 9.63
CA LYS A 58 15.89 13.94 9.10
C LYS A 58 15.86 14.25 7.59
N VAL A 59 15.05 13.51 6.83
CA VAL A 59 14.89 13.73 5.38
C VAL A 59 14.36 15.12 5.07
N GLY A 60 13.31 15.55 5.74
CA GLY A 60 12.74 16.88 5.52
C GLY A 60 13.74 18.01 5.83
N ARG A 61 14.58 17.84 6.86
CA ARG A 61 15.67 18.79 7.15
C ARG A 61 16.76 18.79 6.07
N MET A 62 17.12 17.61 5.56
CA MET A 62 18.04 17.50 4.43
C MET A 62 17.51 18.25 3.21
N LEU A 63 16.20 18.21 2.99
CA LEU A 63 15.50 18.97 1.95
C LEU A 63 15.20 20.43 2.34
N ARG A 64 15.74 20.91 3.48
CA ARG A 64 15.65 22.30 4.00
C ARG A 64 14.25 22.73 4.47
N TYR A 65 13.38 21.77 4.84
CA TYR A 65 12.08 22.09 5.43
C TYR A 65 12.14 22.24 6.96
N LYS A 66 11.24 23.05 7.51
CA LYS A 66 11.06 23.22 8.96
C LYS A 66 10.33 22.00 9.54
N LYS A 67 10.61 21.67 10.81
CA LYS A 67 9.98 20.52 11.49
C LYS A 67 8.45 20.60 11.46
N SER A 68 7.85 21.77 11.67
CA SER A 68 6.39 21.93 11.63
C SER A 68 5.80 21.57 10.26
N ALA A 69 6.41 22.03 9.17
CA ALA A 69 5.97 21.71 7.82
C ALA A 69 6.11 20.21 7.50
N ILE A 70 7.16 19.55 8.03
CA ILE A 70 7.32 18.10 7.86
C ILE A 70 6.23 17.33 8.60
N GLN A 71 5.89 17.75 9.82
CA GLN A 71 4.82 17.15 10.61
C GLN A 71 3.44 17.34 9.97
N GLU A 72 3.16 18.55 9.48
CA GLU A 72 1.94 18.86 8.74
C GLU A 72 1.81 18.02 7.47
N ALA A 73 2.87 17.92 6.67
CA ALA A 73 2.90 17.09 5.48
C ALA A 73 2.66 15.60 5.80
N PHE A 74 3.20 15.10 6.90
CA PHE A 74 2.97 13.73 7.34
C PHE A 74 1.51 13.48 7.72
N GLN A 75 0.88 14.40 8.49
CA GLN A 75 -0.53 14.28 8.85
C GLN A 75 -1.43 14.33 7.59
N HIS A 76 -1.14 15.28 6.69
CA HIS A 76 -1.86 15.37 5.42
C HIS A 76 -1.74 14.07 4.59
N ALA A 77 -0.54 13.49 4.50
CA ALA A 77 -0.34 12.24 3.81
C ALA A 77 -1.15 11.06 4.42
N LEU A 78 -1.28 11.02 5.75
CA LEU A 78 -2.12 10.03 6.43
C LEU A 78 -3.61 10.22 6.12
N GLU A 79 -4.08 11.47 6.04
CA GLU A 79 -5.46 11.79 5.67
C GLU A 79 -5.75 11.38 4.23
N GLU A 80 -4.86 11.71 3.30
CA GLU A 80 -5.01 11.34 1.89
C GLU A 80 -4.95 9.82 1.68
N ASN A 81 -4.10 9.12 2.43
CA ASN A 81 -4.10 7.66 2.41
C ASN A 81 -5.44 7.06 2.88
N ARG A 82 -6.03 7.61 3.95
CA ARG A 82 -7.36 7.17 4.41
C ARG A 82 -8.44 7.41 3.35
N ARG A 83 -8.41 8.56 2.67
CA ARG A 83 -9.33 8.86 1.57
C ARG A 83 -9.21 7.86 0.43
N CYS A 84 -7.97 7.52 0.05
CA CYS A 84 -7.72 6.51 -0.98
C CYS A 84 -8.26 5.12 -0.57
N ILE A 85 -8.05 4.70 0.68
CA ILE A 85 -8.60 3.45 1.23
C ILE A 85 -10.14 3.49 1.23
N GLN A 86 -10.77 4.61 1.59
CA GLN A 86 -12.23 4.76 1.53
C GLN A 86 -12.78 4.62 0.10
N ILE A 87 -12.06 5.11 -0.90
CA ILE A 87 -12.43 4.90 -2.31
C ILE A 87 -12.34 3.40 -2.65
N ALA A 88 -11.24 2.75 -2.28
CA ALA A 88 -11.05 1.32 -2.54
C ALA A 88 -12.14 0.45 -1.89
N SER A 89 -12.59 0.80 -0.66
CA SER A 89 -13.65 0.08 0.05
C SER A 89 -15.02 0.12 -0.66
N GLN A 90 -15.19 0.99 -1.66
CA GLN A 90 -16.39 1.04 -2.50
C GLN A 90 -16.37 0.01 -3.65
N GLY A 91 -15.41 -0.91 -3.67
CA GLY A 91 -15.30 -1.98 -4.67
C GLY A 91 -14.26 -1.70 -5.76
N TRP A 92 -13.45 -0.65 -5.59
CA TRP A 92 -12.36 -0.34 -6.49
C TRP A 92 -11.08 -1.11 -6.10
N SER A 93 -10.26 -1.45 -7.09
CA SER A 93 -8.89 -1.86 -6.80
C SER A 93 -8.08 -0.66 -6.27
N MET A 94 -7.00 -0.90 -5.55
CA MET A 94 -6.14 0.19 -5.08
C MET A 94 -5.59 1.04 -6.23
N ALA A 95 -5.28 0.42 -7.37
CA ALA A 95 -4.82 1.14 -8.57
C ALA A 95 -5.91 2.07 -9.15
N GLU A 96 -7.17 1.64 -9.15
CA GLU A 96 -8.31 2.46 -9.56
C GLU A 96 -8.60 3.55 -8.53
N ALA A 97 -8.56 3.22 -7.24
CA ALA A 97 -8.75 4.18 -6.16
C ALA A 97 -7.74 5.33 -6.21
N ILE A 98 -6.47 5.04 -6.53
CA ILE A 98 -5.44 6.08 -6.73
C ILE A 98 -5.79 6.96 -7.93
N LYS A 99 -6.27 6.39 -9.05
CA LYS A 99 -6.69 7.18 -10.21
C LYS A 99 -7.87 8.10 -9.88
N ILE A 100 -8.87 7.60 -9.15
CA ILE A 100 -10.03 8.39 -8.71
C ILE A 100 -9.57 9.49 -7.74
N TRP A 101 -8.70 9.18 -6.81
CA TRP A 101 -8.12 10.13 -5.87
C TRP A 101 -7.37 11.27 -6.61
N ASP A 102 -6.69 10.95 -7.71
CA ASP A 102 -5.98 11.91 -8.60
C ASP A 102 -6.94 12.68 -9.53
N GLY A 103 -8.25 12.52 -9.36
CA GLY A 103 -9.29 13.28 -10.06
C GLY A 103 -9.78 12.63 -11.37
N ASN A 104 -9.40 11.40 -11.67
CA ASN A 104 -9.95 10.70 -12.83
C ASN A 104 -11.37 10.21 -12.54
N LEU A 105 -12.27 10.39 -13.50
CA LEU A 105 -13.60 9.81 -13.46
C LEU A 105 -13.52 8.38 -14.01
N LEU A 106 -13.87 7.40 -13.17
CA LEU A 106 -14.01 6.01 -13.59
C LEU A 106 -15.48 5.61 -13.47
N GLU A 107 -15.96 4.80 -14.42
CA GLU A 107 -17.30 4.21 -14.31
C GLU A 107 -17.29 3.13 -13.20
N PRO A 108 -18.30 3.12 -12.33
CA PRO A 108 -18.40 2.08 -11.31
C PRO A 108 -18.38 0.69 -11.95
N PRO A 109 -17.71 -0.28 -11.34
CA PRO A 109 -17.74 -1.64 -11.86
C PRO A 109 -19.18 -2.16 -11.90
N GLU A 110 -19.59 -2.70 -13.03
CA GLU A 110 -20.92 -3.26 -13.21
C GLU A 110 -21.23 -4.31 -12.14
N ALA A 111 -22.42 -4.24 -11.59
CA ALA A 111 -22.89 -5.21 -10.59
C ALA A 111 -23.44 -6.44 -11.34
N GLY A 112 -22.66 -7.49 -11.39
CA GLY A 112 -23.12 -8.80 -11.85
C GLY A 112 -23.75 -9.62 -10.72
N ASP A 113 -24.49 -10.67 -11.08
CA ASP A 113 -25.13 -11.59 -10.10
C ASP A 113 -24.09 -12.48 -9.41
N LEU A 114 -22.99 -12.80 -10.09
CA LEU A 114 -21.92 -13.64 -9.57
C LEU A 114 -20.83 -12.78 -8.92
N SER A 115 -20.55 -13.06 -7.66
CA SER A 115 -19.48 -12.41 -6.89
C SER A 115 -18.25 -13.31 -6.79
N ILE A 116 -17.08 -12.77 -7.14
CA ILE A 116 -15.79 -13.46 -7.08
C ILE A 116 -14.84 -12.70 -6.17
N GLY A 117 -14.37 -13.36 -5.09
CA GLY A 117 -13.30 -12.83 -4.24
C GLY A 117 -11.93 -13.16 -4.83
N LEU A 118 -11.08 -12.14 -5.00
CA LEU A 118 -9.70 -12.32 -5.44
C LEU A 118 -8.76 -12.06 -4.26
N LEU A 119 -7.94 -13.06 -3.95
CA LEU A 119 -6.89 -12.97 -2.93
C LEU A 119 -5.53 -13.14 -3.59
N GLY A 120 -4.63 -12.21 -3.31
CA GLY A 120 -3.27 -12.23 -3.84
C GLY A 120 -2.49 -10.99 -3.43
N HIS A 121 -1.21 -10.99 -3.73
CA HIS A 121 -0.40 -9.80 -3.54
C HIS A 121 -0.80 -8.71 -4.55
N GLY A 122 -0.78 -7.44 -4.14
CA GLY A 122 -1.17 -6.32 -4.98
C GLY A 122 -0.46 -6.29 -6.33
N TYR A 123 0.84 -6.58 -6.38
CA TYR A 123 1.59 -6.66 -7.63
C TYR A 123 1.11 -7.79 -8.57
N SER A 124 0.57 -8.88 -8.02
CA SER A 124 0.03 -9.98 -8.83
C SER A 124 -1.37 -9.71 -9.35
N LEU A 125 -2.12 -8.82 -8.70
CA LEU A 125 -3.49 -8.49 -9.06
C LEU A 125 -3.60 -7.22 -9.90
N TYR A 126 -2.79 -6.19 -9.60
CA TYR A 126 -2.95 -4.84 -10.16
C TYR A 126 -1.98 -4.51 -11.29
N ASP A 127 -0.85 -5.21 -11.39
CA ASP A 127 0.02 -5.09 -12.55
C ASP A 127 -0.61 -5.81 -13.75
N GLU A 128 -0.99 -5.05 -14.77
CA GLU A 128 -1.70 -5.59 -15.94
C GLU A 128 -0.86 -6.62 -16.72
N GLY A 129 0.47 -6.46 -16.72
CA GLY A 129 1.38 -7.40 -17.35
C GLY A 129 1.43 -8.74 -16.62
N LEU A 130 1.56 -8.72 -15.29
CA LEU A 130 1.62 -9.93 -14.47
C LEU A 130 0.27 -10.61 -14.33
N SER A 131 -0.80 -9.85 -14.09
CA SER A 131 -2.17 -10.38 -13.94
C SER A 131 -2.85 -10.68 -15.28
N MET A 132 -2.25 -10.26 -16.39
CA MET A 132 -2.86 -10.33 -17.72
C MET A 132 -4.28 -9.69 -17.77
N GLY A 133 -4.48 -8.62 -16.99
CA GLY A 133 -5.75 -7.91 -16.89
C GLY A 133 -6.86 -8.74 -16.22
N LEU A 134 -6.53 -9.58 -15.24
CA LEU A 134 -7.45 -10.52 -14.60
C LEU A 134 -8.73 -9.85 -14.09
N ILE A 135 -8.62 -8.75 -13.33
CA ILE A 135 -9.77 -8.04 -12.77
C ILE A 135 -10.71 -7.55 -13.88
N SER A 136 -10.17 -6.92 -14.91
CA SER A 136 -10.94 -6.40 -16.03
C SER A 136 -11.65 -7.53 -16.80
N LYS A 137 -10.97 -8.65 -17.02
CA LYS A 137 -11.56 -9.81 -17.69
C LYS A 137 -12.72 -10.45 -16.90
N ILE A 138 -12.58 -10.57 -15.59
CA ILE A 138 -13.65 -11.10 -14.72
C ILE A 138 -14.87 -10.17 -14.75
N ARG A 139 -14.65 -8.85 -14.69
CA ARG A 139 -15.73 -7.86 -14.80
C ARG A 139 -16.41 -7.90 -16.17
N GLN A 140 -15.64 -8.05 -17.28
CA GLN A 140 -16.20 -8.21 -18.64
C GLN A 140 -17.07 -9.47 -18.77
N LEU A 141 -16.87 -10.50 -17.95
CA LEU A 141 -17.75 -11.66 -17.85
C LEU A 141 -19.02 -11.41 -17.03
N GLY A 142 -19.28 -10.17 -16.62
CA GLY A 142 -20.44 -9.80 -15.81
C GLY A 142 -20.34 -10.22 -14.36
N CYS A 143 -19.13 -10.44 -13.84
CA CYS A 143 -18.92 -10.82 -12.44
C CYS A 143 -18.53 -9.62 -11.58
N LYS A 144 -19.07 -9.54 -10.37
CA LYS A 144 -18.64 -8.61 -9.36
C LYS A 144 -17.33 -9.11 -8.71
N VAL A 145 -16.31 -8.25 -8.70
CA VAL A 145 -15.01 -8.59 -8.10
C VAL A 145 -14.90 -7.96 -6.72
N HIS A 146 -14.59 -8.79 -5.72
CA HIS A 146 -14.24 -8.34 -4.37
C HIS A 146 -12.74 -8.53 -4.16
N LEU A 147 -12.09 -7.45 -3.75
CA LEU A 147 -10.67 -7.40 -3.43
C LEU A 147 -10.50 -7.26 -1.93
N LEU A 148 -9.32 -7.59 -1.40
CA LEU A 148 -9.06 -7.50 0.04
C LEU A 148 -9.31 -6.09 0.57
N GLU A 149 -8.94 -5.07 -0.19
CA GLU A 149 -9.11 -3.65 0.17
C GLU A 149 -10.58 -3.19 0.19
N SER A 150 -11.47 -3.92 -0.47
CA SER A 150 -12.91 -3.63 -0.46
C SER A 150 -13.64 -4.29 0.72
N LEU A 151 -12.93 -5.07 1.54
CA LEU A 151 -13.50 -5.72 2.71
C LEU A 151 -13.34 -4.85 3.96
N ASP A 152 -14.32 -4.91 4.84
CA ASP A 152 -14.27 -4.25 6.13
C ASP A 152 -13.22 -4.91 7.03
N ALA A 153 -12.18 -4.18 7.39
CA ALA A 153 -11.08 -4.67 8.21
C ALA A 153 -11.54 -5.13 9.61
N GLU A 154 -12.47 -4.42 10.24
CA GLU A 154 -13.01 -4.80 11.55
C GLU A 154 -13.75 -6.13 11.47
N ARG A 155 -14.54 -6.32 10.41
CA ARG A 155 -15.24 -7.56 10.16
C ARG A 155 -14.29 -8.72 9.89
N ILE A 156 -13.21 -8.48 9.14
CA ILE A 156 -12.15 -9.50 8.91
C ILE A 156 -11.53 -9.92 10.26
N GLU A 157 -11.19 -8.98 11.12
CA GLU A 157 -10.61 -9.26 12.44
C GLU A 157 -11.56 -10.04 13.34
N MET A 158 -12.85 -9.68 13.35
CA MET A 158 -13.88 -10.40 14.10
C MET A 158 -14.02 -11.85 13.63
N GLU A 159 -14.12 -12.08 12.33
CA GLU A 159 -14.22 -13.43 11.76
C GLU A 159 -12.95 -14.24 12.02
N ALA A 160 -11.78 -13.64 11.81
CA ALA A 160 -10.50 -14.29 12.07
C ALA A 160 -10.31 -14.70 13.55
N ALA A 161 -10.86 -13.90 14.49
CA ALA A 161 -10.81 -14.22 15.91
C ALA A 161 -11.61 -15.48 16.27
N THR A 162 -12.62 -15.84 15.47
CA THR A 162 -13.43 -17.07 15.66
C THR A 162 -12.79 -18.32 15.04
N MET A 163 -11.82 -18.13 14.14
CA MET A 163 -11.17 -19.25 13.48
C MET A 163 -10.20 -19.99 14.42
N PRO A 164 -10.08 -21.33 14.31
CA PRO A 164 -9.10 -22.07 15.06
C PRO A 164 -7.70 -21.55 14.73
N LYS A 165 -6.96 -21.12 15.74
CA LYS A 165 -5.55 -20.72 15.57
C LYS A 165 -4.74 -21.97 15.18
N ARG A 166 -4.53 -22.17 13.88
CA ARG A 166 -3.53 -23.11 13.40
C ARG A 166 -2.17 -22.41 13.51
N VAL A 167 -1.38 -22.84 14.45
CA VAL A 167 0.04 -22.49 14.52
C VAL A 167 0.74 -23.38 13.48
N PHE A 168 1.29 -22.77 12.44
CA PHE A 168 2.22 -23.43 11.54
C PHE A 168 3.64 -23.23 12.04
#